data_1699494b5dfac47fe8edc1387b6a3e5f
#
_entry.id   1699494b5dfac47fe8edc1387b6a3e5f
#
_cell.length_a   1.000
_cell.length_b   1.000
_cell.length_c   1.000
_cell.angle_alpha   90.00
_cell.angle_beta   90.00
_cell.angle_gamma   90.00
#
_symmetry.space_group_name_H-M   'P 1'
#
loop_
_entity.id
_entity.type
_entity.pdbx_description
1 polymer ?
#
loop_
_entity_poly.entity_id
_entity_poly.type
_entity_poly.pdbx_seq_one_letter_code
_entity_poly.pdbx_strand_id
1 'polypeptide(L)'
;MKSDILKQNENSWNELAEDFFGVTALPVLGCSIPTENELHLFPDLNGKAVFEMGCGSGHSLKWCAEHGATELYGLDISEQQLNTAKKLLEDNGYSCTLFYQPMEDNSKIPQNYFDVVYSIYAIGWSTDLKKTIQNAASYLKQGGIYIFSWDHPLLHCVDLESIAISGGNRTTATEERIIFNGNYLEEDYYTFEKNGNPLTLQNRKLSTYINALAEAGFAVERVVEETNSKVLEKSAQFSSGYYADFKAKHFPLSIVIKARKL
;
A
#
# COMPACT_ATOMS: atom_id res chain seq x y z
N MET A 1 12.15 11.27 17.51
CA MET A 1 12.38 10.25 16.44
C MET A 1 11.10 9.95 15.65
N LYS A 2 10.03 9.30 16.16
CA LYS A 2 8.81 9.05 15.35
C LYS A 2 8.14 10.32 14.86
N SER A 3 8.00 11.35 15.70
CA SER A 3 7.46 12.67 15.32
C SER A 3 8.25 13.34 14.20
N ASP A 4 9.55 13.19 14.21
CA ASP A 4 10.43 13.84 13.22
C ASP A 4 10.31 13.11 11.87
N ILE A 5 10.19 11.78 11.89
CA ILE A 5 9.90 10.97 10.69
C ILE A 5 8.55 11.36 10.09
N LEU A 6 7.50 11.46 10.92
CA LEU A 6 6.17 11.88 10.45
C LEU A 6 6.22 13.26 9.80
N LYS A 7 6.91 14.22 10.43
CA LYS A 7 7.03 15.59 9.87
C LYS A 7 7.85 15.64 8.58
N GLN A 8 8.91 14.84 8.50
CA GLN A 8 9.71 14.71 7.28
C GLN A 8 8.84 14.11 6.14
N ASN A 9 8.16 12.99 6.41
CA ASN A 9 7.31 12.34 5.42
C ASN A 9 6.14 13.22 4.99
N GLU A 10 5.50 13.95 5.92
CA GLU A 10 4.46 14.95 5.62
C GLU A 10 4.95 15.99 4.60
N ASN A 11 6.11 16.60 4.87
CA ASN A 11 6.69 17.60 3.98
C ASN A 11 6.98 17.01 2.59
N SER A 12 7.61 15.81 2.55
CA SER A 12 7.94 15.14 1.29
C SER A 12 6.69 14.73 0.50
N TRP A 13 5.64 14.23 1.16
CA TRP A 13 4.38 13.89 0.51
C TRP A 13 3.60 15.11 0.01
N ASN A 14 3.75 16.27 0.64
CA ASN A 14 3.19 17.52 0.12
C ASN A 14 3.87 17.92 -1.20
N GLU A 15 5.20 17.82 -1.28
CA GLU A 15 5.96 18.14 -2.50
C GLU A 15 5.73 17.12 -3.63
N LEU A 16 5.52 15.85 -3.28
CA LEU A 16 5.34 14.76 -4.24
C LEU A 16 3.88 14.54 -4.66
N ALA A 17 2.93 15.35 -4.18
CA ALA A 17 1.50 15.10 -4.37
C ALA A 17 1.10 15.01 -5.86
N GLU A 18 1.66 15.84 -6.73
CA GLU A 18 1.38 15.80 -8.17
C GLU A 18 1.97 14.55 -8.85
N ASP A 19 3.16 14.13 -8.45
CA ASP A 19 3.84 12.95 -9.01
C ASP A 19 3.07 11.65 -8.71
N PHE A 20 2.32 11.63 -7.61
CA PHE A 20 1.54 10.47 -7.16
C PHE A 20 0.04 10.59 -7.42
N PHE A 21 -0.39 11.51 -8.29
CA PHE A 21 -1.80 11.65 -8.66
C PHE A 21 -2.33 10.39 -9.36
N GLY A 22 -3.21 9.64 -8.68
CA GLY A 22 -3.81 8.40 -9.18
C GLY A 22 -2.85 7.21 -9.29
N VAL A 23 -1.66 7.31 -8.72
CA VAL A 23 -0.69 6.22 -8.66
C VAL A 23 -1.09 5.22 -7.57
N THR A 24 -1.10 3.93 -7.91
CA THR A 24 -1.46 2.81 -7.01
C THR A 24 -2.78 3.07 -6.26
N ALA A 25 -3.87 3.16 -7.02
CA ALA A 25 -5.22 3.31 -6.48
C ALA A 25 -6.15 2.23 -7.07
N LEU A 26 -7.23 1.88 -6.35
CA LEU A 26 -8.22 0.90 -6.82
C LEU A 26 -8.66 1.17 -8.28
N PRO A 27 -8.77 0.11 -9.10
CA PRO A 27 -8.69 -1.31 -8.76
C PRO A 27 -7.26 -1.87 -8.66
N VAL A 28 -6.20 -1.05 -8.80
CA VAL A 28 -4.80 -1.47 -8.65
C VAL A 28 -4.46 -1.54 -7.16
N LEU A 29 -4.08 -2.72 -6.69
CA LEU A 29 -3.77 -2.98 -5.28
C LEU A 29 -2.27 -2.89 -4.96
N GLY A 30 -1.42 -2.80 -5.98
CA GLY A 30 0.03 -2.73 -5.81
C GLY A 30 0.80 -3.12 -7.06
N CYS A 31 2.14 -3.16 -6.95
CA CYS A 31 3.01 -3.50 -8.06
C CYS A 31 2.93 -4.98 -8.41
N SER A 32 2.67 -5.29 -9.68
CA SER A 32 2.67 -6.64 -10.25
C SER A 32 1.69 -7.64 -9.62
N ILE A 33 0.80 -7.21 -8.74
CA ILE A 33 -0.24 -8.06 -8.14
C ILE A 33 -1.53 -7.97 -9.00
N PRO A 34 -2.41 -9.01 -9.00
CA PRO A 34 -3.71 -8.92 -9.65
C PRO A 34 -4.55 -7.76 -9.10
N THR A 35 -5.40 -7.21 -9.94
CA THR A 35 -6.29 -6.09 -9.59
C THR A 35 -7.47 -6.54 -8.74
N GLU A 36 -8.17 -5.59 -8.10
CA GLU A 36 -9.40 -5.87 -7.36
C GLU A 36 -10.48 -6.51 -8.27
N ASN A 37 -10.51 -6.14 -9.56
CA ASN A 37 -11.43 -6.76 -10.53
C ASN A 37 -11.18 -8.26 -10.75
N GLU A 38 -10.00 -8.76 -10.43
CA GLU A 38 -9.61 -10.17 -10.51
C GLU A 38 -9.71 -10.86 -9.13
N LEU A 39 -9.39 -10.15 -8.07
CA LEU A 39 -9.28 -10.72 -6.71
C LEU A 39 -10.61 -10.74 -5.94
N HIS A 40 -11.50 -9.76 -6.21
CA HIS A 40 -12.80 -9.60 -5.54
C HIS A 40 -12.68 -9.63 -4.00
N LEU A 41 -11.79 -8.81 -3.45
CA LEU A 41 -11.53 -8.74 -2.01
C LEU A 41 -12.55 -7.88 -1.28
N PHE A 42 -13.01 -6.80 -1.94
CA PHE A 42 -14.01 -5.92 -1.36
C PHE A 42 -15.38 -6.61 -1.35
N PRO A 43 -16.18 -6.40 -0.30
CA PRO A 43 -17.58 -6.84 -0.29
C PRO A 43 -18.42 -5.97 -1.23
N ASP A 44 -19.71 -6.31 -1.38
CA ASP A 44 -20.67 -5.37 -1.98
C ASP A 44 -20.66 -4.05 -1.22
N LEU A 45 -20.39 -2.95 -1.94
CA LEU A 45 -20.26 -1.61 -1.36
C LEU A 45 -21.56 -0.80 -1.38
N ASN A 46 -22.66 -1.33 -1.97
CA ASN A 46 -23.93 -0.62 -2.05
C ASN A 46 -24.42 -0.18 -0.66
N GLY A 47 -24.58 1.14 -0.48
CA GLY A 47 -25.04 1.75 0.77
C GLY A 47 -24.04 1.68 1.93
N LYS A 48 -22.77 1.36 1.69
CA LYS A 48 -21.75 1.18 2.72
C LYS A 48 -21.01 2.48 3.05
N ALA A 49 -20.56 2.56 4.31
CA ALA A 49 -19.59 3.52 4.77
C ALA A 49 -18.17 2.95 4.65
N VAL A 50 -17.30 3.64 3.93
CA VAL A 50 -15.92 3.22 3.70
C VAL A 50 -14.93 4.26 4.23
N PHE A 51 -13.78 3.79 4.70
CA PHE A 51 -12.72 4.65 5.20
C PHE A 51 -11.35 4.22 4.67
N GLU A 52 -10.65 5.13 4.01
CA GLU A 52 -9.31 4.92 3.50
C GLU A 52 -8.25 5.55 4.39
N MET A 53 -7.28 4.75 4.84
CA MET A 53 -6.13 5.18 5.62
C MET A 53 -4.94 5.41 4.70
N GLY A 54 -4.52 6.68 4.55
CA GLY A 54 -3.56 7.11 3.53
C GLY A 54 -4.23 7.23 2.17
N CYS A 55 -5.26 8.08 2.06
CA CYS A 55 -6.13 8.15 0.87
C CYS A 55 -5.49 8.88 -0.32
N GLY A 56 -4.33 9.50 -0.14
CA GLY A 56 -3.63 10.22 -1.19
C GLY A 56 -4.56 11.17 -1.96
N SER A 57 -4.53 11.10 -3.28
CA SER A 57 -5.35 11.92 -4.18
C SER A 57 -6.81 11.43 -4.34
N GLY A 58 -7.29 10.47 -3.53
CA GLY A 58 -8.70 10.08 -3.42
C GLY A 58 -9.26 9.17 -4.52
N HIS A 59 -8.41 8.62 -5.39
CA HIS A 59 -8.87 7.79 -6.51
C HIS A 59 -9.51 6.47 -6.06
N SER A 60 -9.03 5.86 -4.97
CA SER A 60 -9.68 4.66 -4.41
C SER A 60 -11.03 4.99 -3.77
N LEU A 61 -11.17 6.16 -3.13
CA LEU A 61 -12.46 6.64 -2.62
C LEU A 61 -13.45 6.86 -3.77
N LYS A 62 -12.98 7.46 -4.89
CA LYS A 62 -13.80 7.61 -6.09
C LYS A 62 -14.25 6.25 -6.63
N TRP A 63 -13.34 5.28 -6.72
CA TRP A 63 -13.67 3.92 -7.13
C TRP A 63 -14.73 3.30 -6.22
N CYS A 64 -14.63 3.45 -4.88
CA CYS A 64 -15.63 2.97 -3.95
C CYS A 64 -17.01 3.61 -4.19
N ALA A 65 -17.06 4.92 -4.46
CA ALA A 65 -18.30 5.62 -4.78
C ALA A 65 -18.94 5.09 -6.08
N GLU A 66 -18.14 4.88 -7.11
CA GLU A 66 -18.57 4.28 -8.39
C GLU A 66 -19.09 2.84 -8.23
N HIS A 67 -18.72 2.16 -7.14
CA HIS A 67 -19.19 0.82 -6.78
C HIS A 67 -20.27 0.82 -5.67
N GLY A 68 -20.90 1.98 -5.43
CA GLY A 68 -22.11 2.07 -4.60
C GLY A 68 -21.89 2.48 -3.15
N ALA A 69 -20.66 2.75 -2.71
CA ALA A 69 -20.43 3.32 -1.39
C ALA A 69 -21.12 4.70 -1.27
N THR A 70 -21.83 4.93 -0.18
CA THR A 70 -22.60 6.16 0.03
C THR A 70 -21.94 7.14 1.00
N GLU A 71 -21.02 6.64 1.82
CA GLU A 71 -20.30 7.45 2.78
C GLU A 71 -18.79 7.24 2.60
N LEU A 72 -18.11 8.29 2.19
CA LEU A 72 -16.69 8.27 1.84
C LEU A 72 -15.89 9.06 2.88
N TYR A 73 -14.97 8.38 3.52
CA TYR A 73 -14.07 8.97 4.49
C TYR A 73 -12.63 8.62 4.14
N GLY A 74 -11.72 9.56 4.40
CA GLY A 74 -10.29 9.32 4.19
C GLY A 74 -9.42 10.08 5.17
N LEU A 75 -8.22 9.59 5.42
CA LEU A 75 -7.17 10.36 6.08
C LEU A 75 -5.89 10.33 5.26
N ASP A 76 -5.14 11.40 5.36
CA ASP A 76 -3.75 11.47 4.88
C ASP A 76 -2.92 12.41 5.74
N ILE A 77 -1.60 12.20 5.76
CA ILE A 77 -0.65 13.07 6.44
C ILE A 77 -0.31 14.30 5.58
N SER A 78 -0.58 14.27 4.29
CA SER A 78 -0.33 15.36 3.34
C SER A 78 -1.59 16.20 3.13
N GLU A 79 -1.52 17.48 3.50
CA GLU A 79 -2.59 18.43 3.24
C GLU A 79 -2.82 18.63 1.73
N GLN A 80 -1.73 18.61 0.94
CA GLN A 80 -1.81 18.76 -0.52
C GLN A 80 -2.53 17.58 -1.17
N GLN A 81 -2.28 16.35 -0.72
CA GLN A 81 -3.01 15.16 -1.17
C GLN A 81 -4.50 15.28 -0.84
N LEU A 82 -4.85 15.69 0.38
CA LEU A 82 -6.26 15.86 0.78
C LEU A 82 -6.98 16.94 -0.03
N ASN A 83 -6.31 18.06 -0.34
CA ASN A 83 -6.87 19.09 -1.22
C ASN A 83 -7.16 18.54 -2.61
N THR A 84 -6.26 17.73 -3.14
CA THR A 84 -6.42 17.05 -4.43
C THR A 84 -7.55 16.03 -4.38
N ALA A 85 -7.63 15.21 -3.33
CA ALA A 85 -8.69 14.23 -3.12
C ALA A 85 -10.08 14.89 -3.04
N LYS A 86 -10.17 15.97 -2.27
CA LYS A 86 -11.41 16.74 -2.15
C LYS A 86 -11.88 17.24 -3.50
N LYS A 87 -10.98 17.91 -4.25
CA LYS A 87 -11.29 18.42 -5.57
C LYS A 87 -11.71 17.30 -6.55
N LEU A 88 -10.97 16.19 -6.58
CA LEU A 88 -11.28 15.05 -7.44
C LEU A 88 -12.70 14.52 -7.17
N LEU A 89 -13.06 14.33 -5.90
CA LEU A 89 -14.36 13.79 -5.50
C LEU A 89 -15.48 14.78 -5.81
N GLU A 90 -15.35 16.05 -5.45
CA GLU A 90 -16.33 17.11 -5.72
C GLU A 90 -16.56 17.31 -7.23
N ASP A 91 -15.51 17.32 -8.04
CA ASP A 91 -15.60 17.44 -9.52
C ASP A 91 -16.34 16.26 -10.16
N ASN A 92 -16.41 15.10 -9.46
CA ASN A 92 -17.17 13.92 -9.88
C ASN A 92 -18.54 13.78 -9.17
N GLY A 93 -18.96 14.78 -8.38
CA GLY A 93 -20.25 14.80 -7.72
C GLY A 93 -20.34 13.99 -6.43
N TYR A 94 -19.22 13.61 -5.85
CA TYR A 94 -19.15 12.85 -4.60
C TYR A 94 -18.79 13.75 -3.41
N SER A 95 -19.47 13.54 -2.27
CA SER A 95 -19.10 14.15 -0.99
C SER A 95 -18.21 13.22 -0.20
N CYS A 96 -17.23 13.77 0.50
CA CYS A 96 -16.32 13.01 1.36
C CYS A 96 -15.99 13.76 2.65
N THR A 97 -15.61 13.03 3.69
CA THR A 97 -15.04 13.58 4.92
C THR A 97 -13.57 13.20 4.99
N LEU A 98 -12.70 14.21 5.02
CA LEU A 98 -11.25 14.02 5.01
C LEU A 98 -10.62 14.50 6.31
N PHE A 99 -9.63 13.76 6.83
CA PHE A 99 -8.90 14.05 8.06
C PHE A 99 -7.42 14.26 7.75
N TYR A 100 -6.90 15.42 8.10
CA TYR A 100 -5.48 15.73 8.04
C TYR A 100 -4.80 15.27 9.32
N GLN A 101 -4.28 14.06 9.31
CA GLN A 101 -3.60 13.43 10.44
C GLN A 101 -2.86 12.15 10.02
N PRO A 102 -1.86 11.70 10.78
CA PRO A 102 -1.22 10.40 10.55
C PRO A 102 -2.14 9.24 10.94
N MET A 103 -1.90 8.05 10.39
CA MET A 103 -2.70 6.83 10.64
C MET A 103 -2.70 6.38 12.11
N GLU A 104 -1.69 6.77 12.87
CA GLU A 104 -1.56 6.47 14.30
C GLU A 104 -2.47 7.34 15.19
N ASP A 105 -2.97 8.47 14.69
CA ASP A 105 -3.93 9.31 15.40
C ASP A 105 -5.37 8.88 15.09
N ASN A 106 -6.23 8.84 16.11
CA ASN A 106 -7.64 8.49 15.96
C ASN A 106 -8.59 9.54 16.57
N SER A 107 -8.11 10.74 16.83
CA SER A 107 -8.78 11.72 17.67
C SER A 107 -10.13 12.22 17.15
N LYS A 108 -10.44 12.08 15.86
CA LYS A 108 -11.64 12.66 15.23
C LYS A 108 -12.46 11.66 14.41
N ILE A 109 -12.01 10.43 14.30
CA ILE A 109 -12.60 9.43 13.40
C ILE A 109 -13.71 8.68 14.12
N PRO A 110 -14.89 8.49 13.48
CA PRO A 110 -16.00 7.73 14.06
C PRO A 110 -15.58 6.29 14.43
N GLN A 111 -16.02 5.85 15.62
CA GLN A 111 -15.73 4.52 16.14
C GLN A 111 -16.90 3.56 15.88
N ASN A 112 -16.59 2.28 15.56
CA ASN A 112 -17.60 1.25 15.25
C ASN A 112 -18.61 1.70 14.18
N TYR A 113 -18.10 2.35 13.15
CA TYR A 113 -18.94 3.06 12.18
C TYR A 113 -18.83 2.51 10.76
N PHE A 114 -17.63 2.14 10.32
CA PHE A 114 -17.36 1.76 8.93
C PHE A 114 -17.64 0.29 8.67
N ASP A 115 -18.18 0.00 7.50
CA ASP A 115 -18.34 -1.36 6.99
C ASP A 115 -17.02 -1.90 6.46
N VAL A 116 -16.22 -1.02 5.82
CA VAL A 116 -14.90 -1.33 5.25
C VAL A 116 -13.92 -0.23 5.62
N VAL A 117 -12.78 -0.64 6.17
CA VAL A 117 -11.58 0.20 6.31
C VAL A 117 -10.52 -0.39 5.40
N TYR A 118 -9.77 0.45 4.69
CA TYR A 118 -8.73 -0.05 3.81
C TYR A 118 -7.54 0.92 3.72
N SER A 119 -6.42 0.42 3.20
CA SER A 119 -5.18 1.19 3.01
C SER A 119 -4.44 0.64 1.79
N ILE A 120 -4.52 1.34 0.66
CA ILE A 120 -3.90 0.90 -0.58
C ILE A 120 -2.51 1.52 -0.70
N TYR A 121 -1.49 0.69 -0.58
CA TYR A 121 -0.07 1.06 -0.67
C TYR A 121 0.36 2.21 0.26
N ALA A 122 -0.28 2.31 1.44
CA ALA A 122 -0.02 3.38 2.40
C ALA A 122 0.38 2.89 3.80
N ILE A 123 -0.04 1.69 4.23
CA ILE A 123 0.20 1.18 5.60
C ILE A 123 1.67 1.13 6.00
N GLY A 124 2.57 0.97 5.04
CA GLY A 124 4.02 0.92 5.30
C GLY A 124 4.60 2.24 5.81
N TRP A 125 3.93 3.37 5.57
CA TRP A 125 4.35 4.69 6.06
C TRP A 125 4.07 4.92 7.54
N SER A 126 3.27 4.05 8.16
CA SER A 126 3.02 4.11 9.59
C SER A 126 4.32 3.96 10.40
N THR A 127 4.54 4.83 11.37
CA THR A 127 5.65 4.73 12.34
C THR A 127 5.28 3.89 13.56
N ASP A 128 3.98 3.50 13.68
CA ASP A 128 3.45 2.63 14.73
C ASP A 128 2.37 1.71 14.17
N LEU A 129 2.81 0.63 13.49
CA LEU A 129 1.91 -0.32 12.84
C LEU A 129 0.86 -0.89 13.80
N LYS A 130 1.27 -1.25 15.02
CA LYS A 130 0.35 -1.80 16.02
C LYS A 130 -0.78 -0.82 16.34
N LYS A 131 -0.44 0.44 16.57
CA LYS A 131 -1.41 1.50 16.83
C LYS A 131 -2.31 1.75 15.62
N THR A 132 -1.75 1.76 14.41
CA THR A 132 -2.48 1.93 13.16
C THR A 132 -3.53 0.83 12.95
N ILE A 133 -3.15 -0.44 13.16
CA ILE A 133 -4.08 -1.57 13.02
C ILE A 133 -5.13 -1.58 14.14
N GLN A 134 -4.77 -1.21 15.37
CA GLN A 134 -5.75 -1.02 16.46
C GLN A 134 -6.75 0.08 16.14
N ASN A 135 -6.31 1.18 15.52
CA ASN A 135 -7.18 2.25 15.06
C ASN A 135 -8.16 1.72 13.99
N ALA A 136 -7.67 0.99 12.98
CA ALA A 136 -8.53 0.38 11.96
C ALA A 136 -9.60 -0.53 12.60
N ALA A 137 -9.22 -1.35 13.59
CA ALA A 137 -10.16 -2.18 14.34
C ALA A 137 -11.22 -1.34 15.08
N SER A 138 -10.81 -0.22 15.68
CA SER A 138 -11.74 0.65 16.42
C SER A 138 -12.75 1.36 15.51
N TYR A 139 -12.39 1.67 14.29
CA TYR A 139 -13.24 2.33 13.29
C TYR A 139 -14.32 1.41 12.73
N LEU A 140 -13.99 0.13 12.55
CA LEU A 140 -14.87 -0.87 11.95
C LEU A 140 -16.05 -1.24 12.87
N LYS A 141 -17.22 -1.48 12.25
CA LYS A 141 -18.31 -2.22 12.86
C LYS A 141 -17.88 -3.65 13.18
N GLN A 142 -18.60 -4.30 14.09
CA GLN A 142 -18.45 -5.75 14.31
C GLN A 142 -18.66 -6.52 13.01
N GLY A 143 -17.77 -7.43 12.66
CA GLY A 143 -17.79 -8.14 11.38
C GLY A 143 -17.33 -7.33 10.17
N GLY A 144 -16.94 -6.07 10.36
CA GLY A 144 -16.42 -5.19 9.30
C GLY A 144 -15.09 -5.70 8.73
N ILE A 145 -14.76 -5.27 7.53
CA ILE A 145 -13.62 -5.75 6.74
C ILE A 145 -12.49 -4.73 6.77
N TYR A 146 -11.27 -5.20 7.03
CA TYR A 146 -10.03 -4.47 6.82
C TYR A 146 -9.25 -5.05 5.64
N ILE A 147 -8.86 -4.20 4.68
CA ILE A 147 -8.02 -4.59 3.54
C ILE A 147 -6.85 -3.63 3.46
N PHE A 148 -5.64 -4.16 3.37
CA PHE A 148 -4.50 -3.31 3.07
C PHE A 148 -3.52 -3.98 2.11
N SER A 149 -2.79 -3.17 1.38
CA SER A 149 -1.71 -3.61 0.52
C SER A 149 -0.42 -2.84 0.81
N TRP A 150 0.71 -3.48 0.54
CA TRP A 150 2.02 -2.88 0.67
C TRP A 150 3.06 -3.66 -0.13
N ASP A 151 4.28 -3.16 -0.17
CA ASP A 151 5.44 -3.92 -0.63
C ASP A 151 5.55 -5.23 0.14
N HIS A 152 5.85 -6.31 -0.57
CA HIS A 152 6.12 -7.57 0.09
C HIS A 152 7.37 -7.47 0.97
N PRO A 153 7.35 -7.95 2.23
CA PRO A 153 8.47 -7.82 3.16
C PRO A 153 9.82 -8.35 2.67
N LEU A 154 9.85 -9.26 1.72
CA LEU A 154 11.10 -9.74 1.12
C LEU A 154 11.68 -8.76 0.08
N LEU A 155 10.89 -7.85 -0.46
CA LEU A 155 11.31 -7.04 -1.60
C LEU A 155 12.55 -6.17 -1.28
N HIS A 156 12.62 -5.62 -0.07
CA HIS A 156 13.77 -4.82 0.38
C HIS A 156 15.04 -5.64 0.67
N CYS A 157 14.94 -6.98 0.68
CA CYS A 157 16.07 -7.88 0.92
C CYS A 157 16.73 -8.38 -0.37
N VAL A 158 16.17 -8.04 -1.53
CA VAL A 158 16.59 -8.65 -2.80
C VAL A 158 16.88 -7.61 -3.87
N ASP A 159 18.00 -7.78 -4.56
CA ASP A 159 18.41 -6.98 -5.70
C ASP A 159 18.58 -7.84 -6.97
N LEU A 160 18.76 -7.14 -8.09
CA LEU A 160 19.12 -7.75 -9.37
C LEU A 160 20.61 -7.54 -9.65
N GLU A 161 21.27 -8.61 -10.05
CA GLU A 161 22.63 -8.58 -10.56
C GLU A 161 22.65 -9.05 -12.00
N SER A 162 23.27 -8.27 -12.88
CA SER A 162 23.47 -8.65 -14.28
C SER A 162 24.89 -9.22 -14.45
N ILE A 163 24.99 -10.50 -14.77
CA ILE A 163 26.27 -11.19 -14.95
C ILE A 163 26.52 -11.38 -16.44
N ALA A 164 27.69 -10.89 -16.91
CA ALA A 164 28.14 -11.17 -18.27
C ALA A 164 28.62 -12.62 -18.37
N ILE A 165 27.99 -13.42 -19.22
CA ILE A 165 28.46 -14.78 -19.54
C ILE A 165 29.33 -14.70 -20.81
N SER A 166 30.60 -14.98 -20.71
CA SER A 166 31.48 -15.11 -21.88
C SER A 166 31.30 -16.49 -22.52
N GLY A 167 30.48 -16.55 -23.56
CA GLY A 167 30.46 -17.70 -24.46
C GLY A 167 31.68 -17.66 -25.38
N GLY A 168 32.30 -18.82 -25.63
CA GLY A 168 33.56 -18.95 -26.35
C GLY A 168 33.65 -18.42 -27.79
N ASN A 169 32.70 -17.67 -28.30
CA ASN A 169 32.69 -17.03 -29.62
C ASN A 169 32.07 -15.63 -29.60
N ARG A 170 32.68 -14.68 -28.87
CA ARG A 170 32.41 -13.22 -28.94
C ARG A 170 30.98 -12.71 -28.72
N THR A 171 30.04 -13.49 -28.30
CA THR A 171 28.71 -13.03 -27.85
C THR A 171 28.67 -13.00 -26.33
N THR A 172 28.73 -11.82 -25.75
CA THR A 172 28.42 -11.63 -24.33
C THR A 172 26.91 -11.73 -24.15
N ALA A 173 26.45 -12.84 -23.62
CA ALA A 173 25.08 -12.93 -23.08
C ALA A 173 25.08 -12.35 -21.67
N THR A 174 24.01 -11.66 -21.31
CA THR A 174 23.80 -11.17 -19.94
C THR A 174 22.76 -12.06 -19.28
N GLU A 175 23.07 -12.61 -18.12
CA GLU A 175 22.14 -13.36 -17.29
C GLU A 175 21.76 -12.48 -16.09
N GLU A 176 20.46 -12.37 -15.80
CA GLU A 176 20.00 -11.71 -14.59
C GLU A 176 19.85 -12.72 -13.46
N ARG A 177 20.26 -12.32 -12.27
CA ARG A 177 20.12 -13.11 -11.05
C ARG A 177 19.50 -12.27 -9.96
N ILE A 178 18.65 -12.90 -9.18
CA ILE A 178 18.16 -12.34 -7.93
C ILE A 178 19.17 -12.69 -6.84
N ILE A 179 19.67 -11.67 -6.16
CA ILE A 179 20.58 -11.83 -5.04
C ILE A 179 19.87 -11.40 -3.74
N PHE A 180 20.02 -12.20 -2.70
CA PHE A 180 19.57 -11.85 -1.36
C PHE A 180 20.70 -11.14 -0.63
N ASN A 181 20.58 -9.82 -0.44
CA ASN A 181 21.63 -8.98 0.13
C ASN A 181 21.17 -8.18 1.37
N GLY A 182 19.88 -8.25 1.74
CA GLY A 182 19.34 -7.61 2.93
C GLY A 182 19.20 -8.56 4.12
N ASN A 183 18.73 -8.03 5.24
CA ASN A 183 18.42 -8.81 6.43
C ASN A 183 16.91 -8.76 6.72
N TYR A 184 16.19 -9.81 6.37
CA TYR A 184 14.75 -9.91 6.59
C TYR A 184 14.35 -9.87 8.08
N LEU A 185 15.26 -10.20 8.99
CA LEU A 185 14.98 -10.24 10.42
C LEU A 185 15.09 -8.87 11.08
N GLU A 186 15.72 -7.90 10.45
CA GLU A 186 15.85 -6.54 10.93
C GLU A 186 14.64 -5.69 10.51
N GLU A 187 14.05 -4.97 11.47
CA GLU A 187 12.89 -4.09 11.27
C GLU A 187 13.29 -2.62 11.50
N ASP A 188 14.37 -2.22 10.84
CA ASP A 188 14.94 -0.90 11.01
C ASP A 188 14.25 0.15 10.12
N TYR A 189 14.36 1.42 10.54
CA TYR A 189 14.01 2.55 9.71
C TYR A 189 15.10 2.78 8.67
N TYR A 190 14.69 3.07 7.45
CA TYR A 190 15.59 3.52 6.40
C TYR A 190 15.01 4.72 5.66
N THR A 191 15.89 5.58 5.16
CA THR A 191 15.52 6.79 4.41
C THR A 191 16.05 6.65 2.98
N PHE A 192 15.21 6.99 2.02
CA PHE A 192 15.58 7.13 0.62
C PHE A 192 15.07 8.46 0.08
N GLU A 193 15.56 8.86 -1.08
CA GLU A 193 15.13 10.08 -1.73
C GLU A 193 14.26 9.78 -2.95
N LYS A 194 13.16 10.51 -3.10
CA LYS A 194 12.33 10.52 -4.29
C LYS A 194 12.23 11.95 -4.81
N ASN A 195 12.77 12.20 -6.01
CA ASN A 195 12.83 13.53 -6.62
C ASN A 195 13.41 14.60 -5.67
N GLY A 196 14.46 14.27 -4.92
CA GLY A 196 15.10 15.15 -3.94
C GLY A 196 14.37 15.25 -2.59
N ASN A 197 13.26 14.55 -2.40
CA ASN A 197 12.48 14.57 -1.16
C ASN A 197 12.79 13.31 -0.33
N PRO A 198 13.27 13.46 0.92
CA PRO A 198 13.59 12.34 1.78
C PRO A 198 12.32 11.69 2.35
N LEU A 199 12.21 10.38 2.18
CA LEU A 199 11.13 9.57 2.71
C LEU A 199 11.70 8.48 3.61
N THR A 200 11.16 8.35 4.81
CA THR A 200 11.57 7.35 5.80
C THR A 200 10.45 6.38 6.07
N LEU A 201 10.75 5.09 5.97
CA LEU A 201 9.83 4.03 6.35
C LEU A 201 10.56 2.93 7.13
N GLN A 202 9.81 2.01 7.71
CA GLN A 202 10.32 0.92 8.51
C GLN A 202 10.14 -0.40 7.78
N ASN A 203 11.22 -1.18 7.65
CA ASN A 203 11.11 -2.56 7.22
C ASN A 203 10.33 -3.37 8.25
N ARG A 204 9.49 -4.29 7.79
CA ARG A 204 8.69 -5.15 8.66
C ARG A 204 8.59 -6.54 8.06
N LYS A 205 8.59 -7.54 8.94
CA LYS A 205 8.34 -8.94 8.54
C LYS A 205 6.86 -9.15 8.26
N LEU A 206 6.53 -10.13 7.43
CA LEU A 206 5.15 -10.57 7.25
C LEU A 206 4.47 -10.92 8.58
N SER A 207 5.21 -11.60 9.46
CA SER A 207 4.72 -11.96 10.79
C SER A 207 4.35 -10.75 11.65
N THR A 208 5.01 -9.60 11.47
CA THR A 208 4.69 -8.37 12.20
C THR A 208 3.31 -7.84 11.83
N TYR A 209 2.92 -7.89 10.54
CA TYR A 209 1.56 -7.53 10.10
C TYR A 209 0.52 -8.53 10.63
N ILE A 210 0.75 -9.83 10.49
CA ILE A 210 -0.18 -10.87 10.92
C ILE A 210 -0.41 -10.83 12.44
N ASN A 211 0.66 -10.68 13.22
CA ASN A 211 0.56 -10.62 14.67
C ASN A 211 -0.18 -9.35 15.14
N ALA A 212 0.09 -8.20 14.51
CA ALA A 212 -0.62 -6.96 14.83
C ALA A 212 -2.12 -7.06 14.52
N LEU A 213 -2.51 -7.74 13.44
CA LEU A 213 -3.93 -8.03 13.13
C LEU A 213 -4.55 -8.93 14.21
N ALA A 214 -3.90 -10.03 14.59
CA ALA A 214 -4.40 -10.94 15.61
C ALA A 214 -4.56 -10.25 16.97
N GLU A 215 -3.57 -9.44 17.38
CA GLU A 215 -3.62 -8.67 18.63
C GLU A 215 -4.73 -7.60 18.64
N ALA A 216 -5.10 -7.07 17.47
CA ALA A 216 -6.20 -6.11 17.33
C ALA A 216 -7.59 -6.75 17.17
N GLY A 217 -7.69 -8.09 17.25
CA GLY A 217 -8.96 -8.82 17.17
C GLY A 217 -9.45 -9.05 15.74
N PHE A 218 -8.54 -9.16 14.78
CA PHE A 218 -8.88 -9.54 13.41
C PHE A 218 -8.68 -11.04 13.15
N ALA A 219 -9.58 -11.62 12.38
CA ALA A 219 -9.35 -12.89 11.69
C ALA A 219 -8.87 -12.61 10.27
N VAL A 220 -7.69 -13.11 9.91
CA VAL A 220 -7.19 -13.02 8.52
C VAL A 220 -8.02 -13.97 7.64
N GLU A 221 -8.66 -13.42 6.61
CA GLU A 221 -9.47 -14.20 5.65
C GLU A 221 -8.68 -14.57 4.40
N ARG A 222 -7.79 -13.69 3.96
CA ARG A 222 -6.97 -13.93 2.77
C ARG A 222 -5.66 -13.14 2.83
N VAL A 223 -4.59 -13.80 2.38
CA VAL A 223 -3.30 -13.20 2.05
C VAL A 223 -3.05 -13.45 0.58
N VAL A 224 -2.73 -12.40 -0.17
CA VAL A 224 -2.48 -12.46 -1.61
C VAL A 224 -1.02 -12.10 -1.86
N GLU A 225 -0.31 -13.00 -2.52
CA GLU A 225 1.11 -12.88 -2.90
C GLU A 225 1.31 -13.23 -4.39
N GLU A 226 0.22 -13.37 -5.14
CA GLU A 226 0.26 -13.75 -6.55
C GLU A 226 0.79 -12.63 -7.43
N THR A 227 1.51 -12.99 -8.48
CA THR A 227 1.91 -12.07 -9.54
C THR A 227 0.86 -12.03 -10.64
N ASN A 228 0.55 -10.84 -11.15
CA ASN A 228 -0.39 -10.63 -12.24
C ASN A 228 0.03 -11.39 -13.49
N SER A 229 -0.90 -12.13 -14.12
CA SER A 229 -0.66 -12.95 -15.31
C SER A 229 -0.03 -12.16 -16.48
N LYS A 230 -0.44 -10.90 -16.68
CA LYS A 230 0.12 -10.03 -17.72
C LYS A 230 1.61 -9.74 -17.52
N VAL A 231 2.11 -9.73 -16.28
CA VAL A 231 3.54 -9.61 -15.98
C VAL A 231 4.25 -10.92 -16.27
N LEU A 232 3.62 -12.05 -15.92
CA LEU A 232 4.18 -13.38 -16.18
C LEU A 232 4.31 -13.69 -17.67
N GLU A 233 3.35 -13.23 -18.49
CA GLU A 233 3.31 -13.42 -19.94
C GLU A 233 4.32 -12.54 -20.70
N LYS A 234 4.72 -11.40 -20.15
CA LYS A 234 5.73 -10.54 -20.78
C LYS A 234 7.03 -11.31 -20.92
N SER A 235 7.62 -11.28 -22.15
CA SER A 235 9.00 -11.71 -22.31
C SER A 235 9.89 -10.93 -21.35
N ALA A 236 10.86 -11.60 -20.74
CA ALA A 236 11.78 -10.98 -19.78
C ALA A 236 12.67 -9.93 -20.50
N GLN A 237 12.09 -8.78 -20.86
CA GLN A 237 12.85 -7.60 -21.21
C GLN A 237 13.25 -6.91 -19.91
N PHE A 238 14.53 -6.64 -19.82
CA PHE A 238 15.19 -5.98 -18.71
C PHE A 238 14.44 -4.72 -18.28
N SER A 239 13.70 -4.80 -17.17
CA SER A 239 13.37 -3.64 -16.37
C SER A 239 14.32 -3.65 -15.17
N SER A 240 15.32 -2.80 -15.19
CA SER A 240 16.12 -2.54 -14.00
C SER A 240 15.30 -1.76 -13.00
N GLY A 241 15.35 -2.12 -11.74
CA GLY A 241 14.74 -1.33 -10.68
C GLY A 241 14.12 -2.14 -9.55
N TYR A 242 13.65 -1.39 -8.57
CA TYR A 242 13.08 -1.96 -7.36
C TYR A 242 11.89 -2.89 -7.66
N TYR A 243 11.00 -2.48 -8.56
CA TYR A 243 9.82 -3.25 -9.00
C TYR A 243 10.01 -3.95 -10.36
N ALA A 244 11.18 -4.53 -10.61
CA ALA A 244 11.48 -5.17 -11.87
C ALA A 244 10.57 -6.38 -12.18
N ASP A 245 10.07 -6.48 -13.43
CA ASP A 245 9.27 -7.63 -13.89
C ASP A 245 10.00 -8.97 -13.69
N PHE A 246 11.33 -8.97 -13.80
CA PHE A 246 12.14 -10.16 -13.53
C PHE A 246 12.00 -10.63 -12.08
N LYS A 247 12.02 -9.71 -11.11
CA LYS A 247 11.76 -10.03 -9.70
C LYS A 247 10.35 -10.60 -9.55
N ALA A 248 9.35 -9.93 -10.13
CA ALA A 248 7.94 -10.33 -10.03
C ALA A 248 7.64 -11.75 -10.54
N LYS A 249 8.48 -12.30 -11.44
CA LYS A 249 8.37 -13.67 -11.93
C LYS A 249 8.88 -14.73 -10.95
N HIS A 250 9.61 -14.34 -9.94
CA HIS A 250 10.28 -15.26 -9.02
C HIS A 250 9.81 -15.15 -7.58
N PHE A 251 9.31 -13.97 -7.18
CA PHE A 251 8.73 -13.76 -5.85
C PHE A 251 7.75 -12.59 -5.86
N PRO A 252 6.82 -12.50 -4.89
CA PRO A 252 5.83 -11.44 -4.83
C PRO A 252 6.49 -10.07 -4.57
N LEU A 253 6.15 -9.05 -5.37
CA LEU A 253 6.58 -7.66 -5.12
C LEU A 253 5.66 -6.94 -4.13
N SER A 254 4.40 -7.32 -4.10
CA SER A 254 3.38 -6.74 -3.23
C SER A 254 2.66 -7.82 -2.45
N ILE A 255 2.06 -7.42 -1.34
CA ILE A 255 1.18 -8.25 -0.53
C ILE A 255 -0.15 -7.54 -0.33
N VAL A 256 -1.26 -8.28 -0.36
CA VAL A 256 -2.55 -7.76 0.10
C VAL A 256 -3.08 -8.68 1.20
N ILE A 257 -3.56 -8.07 2.29
CA ILE A 257 -4.18 -8.82 3.38
C ILE A 257 -5.61 -8.33 3.57
N LYS A 258 -6.54 -9.30 3.56
CA LYS A 258 -7.93 -9.10 3.95
C LYS A 258 -8.18 -9.75 5.29
N ALA A 259 -8.77 -9.00 6.21
CA ALA A 259 -9.08 -9.47 7.54
C ALA A 259 -10.47 -8.98 7.98
N ARG A 260 -11.10 -9.72 8.89
CA ARG A 260 -12.42 -9.40 9.46
C ARG A 260 -12.28 -9.09 10.95
N LYS A 261 -12.92 -8.02 11.41
CA LYS A 261 -13.04 -7.71 12.83
C LYS A 261 -13.94 -8.75 13.51
N LEU A 262 -13.40 -9.42 14.54
CA LEU A 262 -14.12 -10.43 15.35
C LEU A 262 -15.00 -9.80 16.41
#